data_d0e09d427567d80c29f05bc4c3ed1f7b
#
_entry.id   d0e09d427567d80c29f05bc4c3ed1f7b
#
_cell.length_a   1.000
_cell.length_b   1.000
_cell.length_c   1.000
_cell.angle_alpha   90.00
_cell.angle_beta   90.00
_cell.angle_gamma   90.00
#
_symmetry.space_group_name_H-M   'P 1'
#
loop_
_entity.id
_entity.type
_entity.pdbx_description
1 polymer ?
#
loop_
_entity_poly.entity_id
_entity_poly.type
_entity_poly.pdbx_seq_one_letter_code
_entity_poly.pdbx_strand_id
1 'polypeptide(L)'
;MEDQETRQNREYWFVVFAAILYGTITAGGQFFSNLGLSLYEISFYPVLFVSLILLPIVWTKRQYFIKKEMILFFVSYGLIGAFLELTQFGGIVLGVPVAIVAILLYSQPIWTTILGKLMFGELITNRKILAVSLAFLGIIFLLKPWHIESVGPITGIISALFGGLFLSLWVVWGRKSGIDKKHFITTTFGYKSFSAIWLLLLWPIVGFFIHKPNIVRLSISFPSQYWFYLLIFAVISALVPHLFFYRGIQKVHASIAGIILLLEPVSAAILAAILFAQAISFNLISGGALILFSNYLVLHEK
;
A
#
# COMPACT_ATOMS: atom_id res chain seq x y z
N MET A 1 -12.28 -32.20 -2.15
CA MET A 1 -12.91 -30.86 -2.33
C MET A 1 -12.73 -29.98 -1.08
N GLU A 2 -12.96 -30.49 0.12
CA GLU A 2 -12.81 -29.77 1.40
C GLU A 2 -11.41 -29.19 1.64
N ASP A 3 -10.36 -29.90 1.23
CA ASP A 3 -8.94 -29.50 1.36
C ASP A 3 -8.55 -28.31 0.44
N GLN A 4 -9.20 -28.17 -0.72
CA GLN A 4 -8.93 -27.05 -1.64
C GLN A 4 -9.63 -25.78 -1.21
N GLU A 5 -10.85 -25.87 -0.71
CA GLU A 5 -11.64 -24.74 -0.21
C GLU A 5 -11.01 -24.17 1.08
N THR A 6 -10.56 -25.04 1.98
CA THR A 6 -9.86 -24.65 3.21
C THR A 6 -8.51 -23.96 2.90
N ARG A 7 -7.77 -24.44 1.88
CA ARG A 7 -6.51 -23.81 1.44
C ARG A 7 -6.75 -22.45 0.78
N GLN A 8 -7.80 -22.31 -0.01
CA GLN A 8 -8.13 -21.05 -0.68
C GLN A 8 -8.55 -19.98 0.35
N ASN A 9 -9.38 -20.37 1.32
CA ASN A 9 -9.81 -19.48 2.41
C ASN A 9 -8.61 -18.96 3.22
N ARG A 10 -7.60 -19.78 3.49
CA ARG A 10 -6.37 -19.36 4.18
C ARG A 10 -5.61 -18.27 3.46
N GLU A 11 -5.54 -18.30 2.12
CA GLU A 11 -4.81 -17.30 1.34
C GLU A 11 -5.53 -15.94 1.35
N TYR A 12 -6.86 -15.91 1.39
CA TYR A 12 -7.63 -14.67 1.61
C TYR A 12 -7.30 -14.04 2.97
N TRP A 13 -7.21 -14.82 4.03
CA TRP A 13 -6.86 -14.33 5.36
C TRP A 13 -5.48 -13.68 5.42
N PHE A 14 -4.51 -14.18 4.65
CA PHE A 14 -3.22 -13.51 4.56
C PHE A 14 -3.34 -12.10 3.98
N VAL A 15 -4.17 -11.89 2.97
CA VAL A 15 -4.41 -10.55 2.40
C VAL A 15 -5.18 -9.66 3.38
N VAL A 16 -6.16 -10.21 4.10
CA VAL A 16 -6.91 -9.49 5.15
C VAL A 16 -5.99 -9.02 6.27
N PHE A 17 -5.14 -9.90 6.80
CA PHE A 17 -4.16 -9.52 7.82
C PHE A 17 -3.19 -8.44 7.33
N ALA A 18 -2.71 -8.56 6.10
CA ALA A 18 -1.87 -7.54 5.49
C ALA A 18 -2.60 -6.18 5.44
N ALA A 19 -3.84 -6.16 4.97
CA ALA A 19 -4.65 -4.95 4.85
C ALA A 19 -4.89 -4.26 6.21
N ILE A 20 -5.16 -5.05 7.26
CA ILE A 20 -5.30 -4.52 8.62
C ILE A 20 -3.99 -3.89 9.11
N LEU A 21 -2.85 -4.55 8.89
CA LEU A 21 -1.55 -4.03 9.30
C LEU A 21 -1.13 -2.80 8.48
N TYR A 22 -1.51 -2.71 7.21
CA TYR A 22 -1.26 -1.51 6.40
C TYR A 22 -1.93 -0.26 6.98
N GLY A 23 -3.01 -0.38 7.75
CA GLY A 23 -3.59 0.76 8.48
C GLY A 23 -2.62 1.48 9.42
N THR A 24 -1.51 0.84 9.82
CA THR A 24 -0.44 1.49 10.59
C THR A 24 0.41 2.44 9.76
N ILE A 25 0.39 2.35 8.40
CA ILE A 25 1.18 3.20 7.50
C ILE A 25 0.78 4.67 7.66
N THR A 26 -0.52 4.95 7.61
CA THR A 26 -1.04 6.31 7.70
C THR A 26 -0.70 6.95 9.04
N ALA A 27 -0.92 6.22 10.15
CA ALA A 27 -0.58 6.69 11.50
C ALA A 27 0.93 6.93 11.67
N GLY A 28 1.76 6.01 11.17
CA GLY A 28 3.21 6.13 11.19
C GLY A 28 3.71 7.29 10.31
N GLY A 29 3.17 7.44 9.10
CA GLY A 29 3.50 8.58 8.23
C GLY A 29 3.22 9.93 8.89
N GLN A 30 2.06 10.08 9.55
CA GLN A 30 1.72 11.29 10.31
C GLN A 30 2.67 11.48 11.50
N PHE A 31 2.97 10.43 12.25
CA PHE A 31 3.90 10.48 13.38
C PHE A 31 5.28 11.00 12.95
N PHE A 32 5.88 10.43 11.89
CA PHE A 32 7.19 10.87 11.40
C PHE A 32 7.15 12.28 10.79
N SER A 33 6.07 12.64 10.11
CA SER A 33 5.87 14.01 9.61
C SER A 33 5.85 15.02 10.77
N ASN A 34 5.19 14.70 11.88
CA ASN A 34 5.16 15.53 13.08
C ASN A 34 6.55 15.63 13.77
N LEU A 35 7.40 14.61 13.63
CA LEU A 35 8.81 14.66 14.05
C LEU A 35 9.70 15.46 13.09
N GLY A 36 9.14 15.98 12.01
CA GLY A 36 9.83 16.79 11.03
C GLY A 36 10.63 16.01 9.99
N LEU A 37 10.38 14.70 9.81
CA LEU A 37 10.97 13.94 8.71
C LEU A 37 10.34 14.36 7.38
N SER A 38 11.16 14.37 6.33
CA SER A 38 10.72 14.68 4.97
C SER A 38 9.95 13.52 4.33
N LEU A 39 9.26 13.80 3.22
CA LEU A 39 8.63 12.76 2.41
C LEU A 39 9.64 11.67 1.99
N TYR A 40 10.83 12.06 1.51
CA TYR A 40 11.87 11.12 1.11
C TYR A 40 12.38 10.26 2.27
N GLU A 41 12.57 10.86 3.44
CA GLU A 41 13.01 10.15 4.64
C GLU A 41 11.99 9.10 5.10
N ILE A 42 10.71 9.45 5.10
CA ILE A 42 9.62 8.54 5.47
C ILE A 42 9.43 7.42 4.43
N SER A 43 9.61 7.72 3.14
CA SER A 43 9.47 6.75 2.06
C SER A 43 10.69 5.81 1.95
N PHE A 44 11.89 6.34 2.07
CA PHE A 44 13.13 5.60 1.79
C PHE A 44 13.59 4.69 2.93
N TYR A 45 13.67 5.21 4.17
CA TYR A 45 14.27 4.44 5.26
C TYR A 45 13.50 3.16 5.63
N PRO A 46 12.16 3.13 5.73
CA PRO A 46 11.46 1.87 5.97
C PRO A 46 11.66 0.84 4.86
N VAL A 47 11.69 1.28 3.60
CA VAL A 47 11.95 0.41 2.45
C VAL A 47 13.35 -0.17 2.50
N LEU A 48 14.35 0.66 2.83
CA LEU A 48 15.74 0.24 3.02
C LEU A 48 15.87 -0.76 4.17
N PHE A 49 15.25 -0.50 5.34
CA PHE A 49 15.31 -1.41 6.47
C PHE A 49 14.71 -2.78 6.17
N VAL A 50 13.58 -2.84 5.48
CA VAL A 50 13.02 -4.13 5.05
C VAL A 50 14.02 -4.90 4.18
N SER A 51 14.68 -4.21 3.25
CA SER A 51 15.70 -4.82 2.39
C SER A 51 16.89 -5.34 3.20
N LEU A 52 17.38 -4.55 4.15
CA LEU A 52 18.51 -4.93 5.02
C LEU A 52 18.15 -6.09 5.97
N ILE A 53 16.93 -6.12 6.52
CA ILE A 53 16.47 -7.23 7.38
C ILE A 53 16.35 -8.53 6.60
N LEU A 54 15.87 -8.49 5.36
CA LEU A 54 15.71 -9.67 4.53
C LEU A 54 17.01 -10.13 3.87
N LEU A 55 18.00 -9.24 3.71
CA LEU A 55 19.27 -9.54 3.05
C LEU A 55 19.98 -10.78 3.62
N PRO A 56 20.20 -10.95 4.94
CA PRO A 56 20.86 -12.12 5.49
C PRO A 56 20.05 -13.41 5.24
N ILE A 57 18.71 -13.34 5.26
CA ILE A 57 17.84 -14.50 4.99
C ILE A 57 18.00 -14.94 3.53
N VAL A 58 17.99 -13.97 2.61
CA VAL A 58 18.16 -14.24 1.18
C VAL A 58 19.57 -14.73 0.88
N TRP A 59 20.58 -14.15 1.54
CA TRP A 59 21.98 -14.53 1.36
C TRP A 59 22.28 -15.96 1.84
N THR A 60 21.76 -16.35 3.00
CA THR A 60 21.98 -17.69 3.58
C THR A 60 21.15 -18.77 2.90
N LYS A 61 19.94 -18.43 2.43
CA LYS A 61 19.03 -19.37 1.77
C LYS A 61 18.96 -19.11 0.28
N ARG A 62 19.88 -19.70 -0.51
CA ARG A 62 20.00 -19.49 -1.96
C ARG A 62 18.71 -19.69 -2.76
N GLN A 63 17.73 -20.43 -2.24
CA GLN A 63 16.43 -20.63 -2.86
C GLN A 63 15.63 -19.32 -2.98
N TYR A 64 15.93 -18.31 -2.16
CA TYR A 64 15.27 -16.99 -2.17
C TYR A 64 16.03 -15.95 -2.99
N PHE A 65 17.17 -16.34 -3.58
CA PHE A 65 18.00 -15.42 -4.35
C PHE A 65 17.26 -14.91 -5.61
N ILE A 66 17.51 -13.67 -5.98
CA ILE A 66 16.99 -13.10 -7.23
C ILE A 66 17.83 -13.64 -8.38
N LYS A 67 17.22 -14.44 -9.22
CA LYS A 67 17.85 -14.99 -10.41
C LYS A 67 17.89 -13.93 -11.53
N LYS A 68 18.79 -14.11 -12.51
CA LYS A 68 18.97 -13.16 -13.62
C LYS A 68 17.67 -12.89 -14.40
N GLU A 69 16.89 -13.94 -14.65
CA GLU A 69 15.60 -13.85 -15.33
C GLU A 69 14.52 -13.05 -14.57
N MET A 70 14.72 -12.82 -13.26
CA MET A 70 13.80 -12.04 -12.43
C MET A 70 14.19 -10.56 -12.34
N ILE A 71 15.38 -10.17 -12.80
CA ILE A 71 15.89 -8.80 -12.61
C ILE A 71 14.99 -7.78 -13.27
N LEU A 72 14.61 -7.98 -14.54
CA LEU A 72 13.74 -7.05 -15.26
C LEU A 72 12.38 -6.89 -14.57
N PHE A 73 11.83 -7.98 -14.03
CA PHE A 73 10.59 -7.93 -13.25
C PHE A 73 10.77 -7.07 -12.00
N PHE A 74 11.85 -7.24 -11.24
CA PHE A 74 12.07 -6.45 -10.03
C PHE A 74 12.50 -5.02 -10.30
N VAL A 75 13.19 -4.74 -11.40
CA VAL A 75 13.46 -3.37 -11.87
C VAL A 75 12.15 -2.62 -12.11
N SER A 76 11.22 -3.20 -12.88
CA SER A 76 9.91 -2.58 -13.14
C SER A 76 9.04 -2.50 -11.87
N TYR A 77 9.06 -3.55 -11.04
CA TYR A 77 8.28 -3.58 -9.81
C TYR A 77 8.79 -2.58 -8.77
N GLY A 78 10.10 -2.45 -8.64
CA GLY A 78 10.73 -1.44 -7.78
C GLY A 78 10.43 -0.01 -8.24
N LEU A 79 10.40 0.23 -9.55
CA LEU A 79 10.02 1.54 -10.10
C LEU A 79 8.57 1.88 -9.74
N ILE A 80 7.64 0.92 -9.90
CA ILE A 80 6.25 1.08 -9.46
C ILE A 80 6.21 1.41 -7.96
N GLY A 81 7.01 0.71 -7.14
CA GLY A 81 7.09 0.96 -5.70
C GLY A 81 7.61 2.35 -5.36
N ALA A 82 8.66 2.82 -6.03
CA ALA A 82 9.20 4.15 -5.80
C ALA A 82 8.17 5.25 -6.16
N PHE A 83 7.48 5.11 -7.28
CA PHE A 83 6.41 6.04 -7.64
C PHE A 83 5.22 5.94 -6.69
N LEU A 84 4.84 4.74 -6.23
CA LEU A 84 3.80 4.59 -5.23
C LEU A 84 4.15 5.34 -3.94
N GLU A 85 5.34 5.13 -3.38
CA GLU A 85 5.79 5.80 -2.16
C GLU A 85 5.78 7.34 -2.30
N LEU A 86 6.22 7.86 -3.45
CA LEU A 86 6.25 9.31 -3.68
C LEU A 86 4.86 9.90 -3.94
N THR A 87 3.99 9.20 -4.66
CA THR A 87 2.69 9.75 -5.07
C THR A 87 1.61 9.60 -4.01
N GLN A 88 1.64 8.54 -3.19
CA GLN A 88 0.66 8.36 -2.12
C GLN A 88 0.72 9.47 -1.06
N PHE A 89 1.92 10.01 -0.76
CA PHE A 89 2.09 11.13 0.16
C PHE A 89 2.24 12.47 -0.56
N GLY A 90 2.58 12.45 -1.86
CA GLY A 90 2.84 13.66 -2.64
C GLY A 90 1.66 14.62 -2.69
N GLY A 91 0.43 14.09 -2.79
CA GLY A 91 -0.78 14.92 -2.75
C GLY A 91 -0.89 15.73 -1.46
N ILE A 92 -0.62 15.11 -0.31
CA ILE A 92 -0.66 15.77 1.02
C ILE A 92 0.41 16.83 1.11
N VAL A 93 1.63 16.50 0.74
CA VAL A 93 2.78 17.44 0.80
C VAL A 93 2.59 18.62 -0.14
N LEU A 94 1.88 18.43 -1.25
CA LEU A 94 1.51 19.50 -2.19
C LEU A 94 0.31 20.33 -1.72
N GLY A 95 -0.30 20.00 -0.58
CA GLY A 95 -1.36 20.82 0.05
C GLY A 95 -2.79 20.36 -0.26
N VAL A 96 -2.98 19.15 -0.75
CA VAL A 96 -4.33 18.56 -0.88
C VAL A 96 -4.77 17.99 0.47
N PRO A 97 -6.02 18.24 0.91
CA PRO A 97 -6.56 17.65 2.13
C PRO A 97 -6.42 16.11 2.14
N VAL A 98 -6.00 15.54 3.27
CA VAL A 98 -5.73 14.10 3.43
C VAL A 98 -6.91 13.24 3.00
N ALA A 99 -8.14 13.67 3.30
CA ALA A 99 -9.34 12.94 2.90
C ALA A 99 -9.53 12.88 1.37
N ILE A 100 -9.20 13.95 0.64
CA ILE A 100 -9.24 13.95 -0.83
C ILE A 100 -8.15 13.03 -1.40
N VAL A 101 -6.93 13.12 -0.86
CA VAL A 101 -5.83 12.24 -1.26
C VAL A 101 -6.21 10.78 -1.04
N ALA A 102 -6.80 10.44 0.10
CA ALA A 102 -7.23 9.08 0.42
C ALA A 102 -8.34 8.59 -0.52
N ILE A 103 -9.35 9.42 -0.85
CA ILE A 103 -10.39 9.04 -1.83
C ILE A 103 -9.77 8.71 -3.19
N LEU A 104 -8.82 9.53 -3.65
CA LEU A 104 -8.15 9.33 -4.93
C LEU A 104 -7.23 8.10 -4.90
N LEU A 105 -6.49 7.88 -3.83
CA LEU A 105 -5.64 6.71 -3.62
C LEU A 105 -6.49 5.42 -3.59
N TYR A 106 -7.58 5.42 -2.84
CA TYR A 106 -8.48 4.28 -2.71
C TYR A 106 -9.47 4.12 -3.88
N SER A 107 -9.28 4.88 -4.99
CA SER A 107 -9.83 4.51 -6.29
C SER A 107 -9.13 3.25 -6.88
N GLN A 108 -8.04 2.80 -6.26
CA GLN A 108 -7.22 1.66 -6.62
C GLN A 108 -8.01 0.39 -7.01
N PRO A 109 -9.10 -0.06 -6.35
CA PRO A 109 -9.80 -1.27 -6.76
C PRO A 109 -10.45 -1.18 -8.14
N ILE A 110 -10.81 0.02 -8.58
CA ILE A 110 -11.32 0.26 -9.93
C ILE A 110 -10.23 -0.08 -10.94
N TRP A 111 -9.04 0.50 -10.75
CA TRP A 111 -7.88 0.25 -11.60
C TRP A 111 -7.44 -1.21 -11.55
N THR A 112 -7.41 -1.81 -10.34
CA THR A 112 -7.01 -3.22 -10.15
C THR A 112 -7.97 -4.17 -10.85
N THR A 113 -9.27 -3.89 -10.84
CA THR A 113 -10.29 -4.70 -11.54
C THR A 113 -10.09 -4.63 -13.06
N ILE A 114 -9.83 -3.44 -13.59
CA ILE A 114 -9.56 -3.23 -15.03
C ILE A 114 -8.26 -3.95 -15.42
N LEU A 115 -7.18 -3.72 -14.69
CA LEU A 115 -5.87 -4.32 -14.97
C LEU A 115 -5.88 -5.83 -14.75
N GLY A 116 -6.61 -6.34 -13.75
CA GLY A 116 -6.80 -7.78 -13.52
C GLY A 116 -7.46 -8.46 -14.70
N LYS A 117 -8.48 -7.82 -15.30
CA LYS A 117 -9.08 -8.32 -16.55
C LYS A 117 -8.09 -8.28 -17.71
N LEU A 118 -7.39 -7.15 -17.91
CA LEU A 118 -6.50 -6.97 -19.06
C LEU A 118 -5.26 -7.89 -18.99
N MET A 119 -4.69 -8.08 -17.81
CA MET A 119 -3.43 -8.82 -17.65
C MET A 119 -3.61 -10.31 -17.34
N PHE A 120 -4.70 -10.68 -16.67
CA PHE A 120 -4.90 -12.07 -16.21
C PHE A 120 -6.21 -12.70 -16.69
N GLY A 121 -7.04 -11.96 -17.46
CA GLY A 121 -8.34 -12.44 -17.91
C GLY A 121 -9.35 -12.61 -16.77
N GLU A 122 -9.17 -11.92 -15.65
CA GLU A 122 -10.10 -11.99 -14.52
C GLU A 122 -11.50 -11.51 -14.93
N LEU A 123 -12.53 -12.26 -14.55
CA LEU A 123 -13.92 -11.89 -14.85
C LEU A 123 -14.33 -10.69 -14.00
N ILE A 124 -14.95 -9.70 -14.63
CA ILE A 124 -15.63 -8.60 -13.95
C ILE A 124 -17.08 -9.03 -13.76
N THR A 125 -17.40 -9.52 -12.58
CA THR A 125 -18.75 -9.96 -12.23
C THR A 125 -19.57 -8.80 -11.66
N ASN A 126 -20.89 -8.92 -11.70
CA ASN A 126 -21.79 -7.94 -11.08
C ASN A 126 -21.51 -7.80 -9.56
N ARG A 127 -21.09 -8.90 -8.91
CA ARG A 127 -20.70 -8.86 -7.48
C ARG A 127 -19.47 -7.99 -7.25
N LYS A 128 -18.44 -8.09 -8.11
CA LYS A 128 -17.24 -7.23 -8.02
C LYS A 128 -17.59 -5.77 -8.26
N ILE A 129 -18.44 -5.47 -9.25
CA ILE A 129 -18.91 -4.11 -9.51
C ILE A 129 -19.63 -3.55 -8.29
N LEU A 130 -20.59 -4.32 -7.74
CA LEU A 130 -21.32 -3.92 -6.53
C LEU A 130 -20.36 -3.70 -5.34
N ALA A 131 -19.42 -4.62 -5.13
CA ALA A 131 -18.46 -4.52 -4.04
C ALA A 131 -17.57 -3.28 -4.17
N VAL A 132 -17.01 -3.01 -5.35
CA VAL A 132 -16.21 -1.79 -5.61
C VAL A 132 -17.04 -0.53 -5.36
N SER A 133 -18.30 -0.50 -5.82
CA SER A 133 -19.20 0.63 -5.60
C SER A 133 -19.51 0.87 -4.13
N LEU A 134 -19.83 -0.20 -3.39
CA LEU A 134 -20.10 -0.12 -1.95
C LEU A 134 -18.87 0.31 -1.15
N ALA A 135 -17.71 -0.23 -1.50
CA ALA A 135 -16.46 0.14 -0.86
C ALA A 135 -16.12 1.61 -1.10
N PHE A 136 -16.29 2.10 -2.33
CA PHE A 136 -16.04 3.50 -2.67
C PHE A 136 -17.00 4.44 -1.93
N LEU A 137 -18.30 4.09 -1.86
CA LEU A 137 -19.27 4.81 -1.03
C LEU A 137 -18.85 4.79 0.45
N GLY A 138 -18.41 3.63 0.95
CA GLY A 138 -17.91 3.50 2.33
C GLY A 138 -16.73 4.43 2.63
N ILE A 139 -15.78 4.56 1.71
CA ILE A 139 -14.66 5.50 1.82
C ILE A 139 -15.14 6.96 1.84
N ILE A 140 -16.09 7.32 0.97
CA ILE A 140 -16.68 8.66 0.95
C ILE A 140 -17.33 8.98 2.30
N PHE A 141 -18.11 8.05 2.87
CA PHE A 141 -18.73 8.22 4.19
C PHE A 141 -17.69 8.35 5.31
N LEU A 142 -16.66 7.51 5.28
CA LEU A 142 -15.59 7.48 6.28
C LEU A 142 -14.79 8.79 6.29
N LEU A 143 -14.45 9.32 5.12
CA LEU A 143 -13.56 10.47 4.96
C LEU A 143 -14.28 11.83 4.97
N LYS A 144 -15.61 11.87 4.86
CA LYS A 144 -16.45 13.07 4.95
C LYS A 144 -15.98 14.24 4.07
N PRO A 145 -15.84 14.07 2.74
CA PRO A 145 -15.30 15.14 1.89
C PRO A 145 -16.17 16.41 1.86
N TRP A 146 -17.43 16.35 2.28
CA TRP A 146 -18.35 17.51 2.35
C TRP A 146 -18.01 18.51 3.47
N HIS A 147 -17.07 18.19 4.37
CA HIS A 147 -16.53 19.14 5.35
C HIS A 147 -15.27 19.85 4.87
N ILE A 148 -14.87 19.64 3.61
CA ILE A 148 -13.65 20.21 3.04
C ILE A 148 -14.01 21.48 2.28
N GLU A 149 -13.46 22.61 2.71
CA GLU A 149 -13.70 23.93 2.10
C GLU A 149 -12.97 24.10 0.77
N SER A 150 -11.83 23.42 0.58
CA SER A 150 -11.01 23.47 -0.64
C SER A 150 -10.42 22.11 -0.96
N VAL A 151 -10.50 21.71 -2.23
CA VAL A 151 -9.92 20.45 -2.72
C VAL A 151 -8.39 20.50 -2.90
N GLY A 152 -7.80 21.69 -2.77
CA GLY A 152 -6.37 21.90 -2.91
C GLY A 152 -5.89 22.04 -4.38
N PRO A 153 -4.57 22.14 -4.60
CA PRO A 153 -3.99 22.39 -5.92
C PRO A 153 -4.10 21.18 -6.84
N ILE A 154 -4.32 21.43 -8.13
CA ILE A 154 -4.48 20.40 -9.16
C ILE A 154 -3.27 19.45 -9.26
N THR A 155 -2.07 19.95 -9.04
CA THR A 155 -0.85 19.13 -9.05
C THR A 155 -0.85 18.05 -7.96
N GLY A 156 -1.35 18.38 -6.78
CA GLY A 156 -1.51 17.43 -5.69
C GLY A 156 -2.64 16.41 -5.94
N ILE A 157 -3.74 16.86 -6.57
CA ILE A 157 -4.85 15.97 -6.99
C ILE A 157 -4.35 14.96 -8.01
N ILE A 158 -3.60 15.41 -9.03
CA ILE A 158 -2.99 14.53 -10.03
C ILE A 158 -2.03 13.54 -9.36
N SER A 159 -1.17 14.00 -8.45
CA SER A 159 -0.27 13.11 -7.69
C SER A 159 -1.04 12.02 -6.96
N ALA A 160 -2.10 12.36 -6.22
CA ALA A 160 -2.90 11.39 -5.48
C ALA A 160 -3.62 10.38 -6.39
N LEU A 161 -4.11 10.82 -7.55
CA LEU A 161 -4.74 9.94 -8.54
C LEU A 161 -3.73 8.93 -9.11
N PHE A 162 -2.52 9.39 -9.45
CA PHE A 162 -1.42 8.50 -9.83
C PHE A 162 -1.04 7.55 -8.69
N GLY A 163 -1.14 7.98 -7.43
CA GLY A 163 -0.98 7.11 -6.27
C GLY A 163 -1.92 5.90 -6.32
N GLY A 164 -3.21 6.12 -6.62
CA GLY A 164 -4.19 5.04 -6.79
C GLY A 164 -3.85 4.10 -7.95
N LEU A 165 -3.38 4.65 -9.07
CA LEU A 165 -2.92 3.85 -10.22
C LEU A 165 -1.66 3.01 -9.86
N PHE A 166 -0.65 3.62 -9.21
CA PHE A 166 0.57 2.89 -8.82
C PHE A 166 0.28 1.85 -7.73
N LEU A 167 -0.65 2.12 -6.81
CA LEU A 167 -1.12 1.14 -5.83
C LEU A 167 -1.78 -0.06 -6.54
N SER A 168 -2.58 0.19 -7.57
CA SER A 168 -3.15 -0.86 -8.41
C SER A 168 -2.07 -1.66 -9.14
N LEU A 169 -1.12 -1.01 -9.78
CA LEU A 169 0.00 -1.66 -10.44
C LEU A 169 0.81 -2.51 -9.47
N TRP A 170 1.03 -2.03 -8.24
CA TRP A 170 1.70 -2.80 -7.19
C TRP A 170 0.95 -4.10 -6.86
N VAL A 171 -0.38 -4.07 -6.72
CA VAL A 171 -1.21 -5.27 -6.50
C VAL A 171 -1.09 -6.25 -7.67
N VAL A 172 -1.21 -5.74 -8.90
CA VAL A 172 -1.18 -6.56 -10.12
C VAL A 172 0.20 -7.20 -10.34
N TRP A 173 1.31 -6.47 -10.12
CA TRP A 173 2.66 -7.05 -10.13
C TRP A 173 2.86 -8.06 -9.01
N GLY A 174 2.29 -7.81 -7.83
CA GLY A 174 2.25 -8.79 -6.75
C GLY A 174 1.58 -10.10 -7.19
N ARG A 175 0.42 -10.02 -7.83
CA ARG A 175 -0.28 -11.18 -8.40
C ARG A 175 0.57 -11.88 -9.48
N LYS A 176 1.18 -11.11 -10.38
CA LYS A 176 2.08 -11.65 -11.41
C LYS A 176 3.24 -12.42 -10.78
N SER A 177 3.81 -11.93 -9.68
CA SER A 177 4.89 -12.66 -8.98
C SER A 177 4.46 -14.04 -8.51
N GLY A 178 3.20 -14.17 -8.06
CA GLY A 178 2.62 -15.45 -7.66
C GLY A 178 2.38 -16.38 -8.84
N ILE A 179 1.84 -15.88 -9.94
CA ILE A 179 1.64 -16.63 -11.19
C ILE A 179 2.99 -17.15 -11.71
N ASP A 180 4.02 -16.32 -11.68
CA ASP A 180 5.40 -16.68 -12.06
C ASP A 180 6.11 -17.55 -10.99
N LYS A 181 5.39 -18.01 -9.96
CA LYS A 181 5.88 -18.89 -8.87
C LYS A 181 7.10 -18.33 -8.12
N LYS A 182 7.23 -17.00 -8.03
CA LYS A 182 8.28 -16.38 -7.22
C LYS A 182 7.92 -16.55 -5.74
N HIS A 183 8.90 -16.92 -4.93
CA HIS A 183 8.67 -17.08 -3.50
C HIS A 183 8.35 -15.72 -2.85
N PHE A 184 7.41 -15.66 -1.88
CA PHE A 184 6.97 -14.42 -1.28
C PHE A 184 8.11 -13.63 -0.59
N ILE A 185 9.10 -14.33 0.02
CA ILE A 185 10.30 -13.68 0.57
C ILE A 185 11.12 -13.01 -0.54
N THR A 186 11.35 -13.74 -1.68
CA THR A 186 12.05 -13.19 -2.84
C THR A 186 11.33 -11.98 -3.41
N THR A 187 9.98 -12.04 -3.46
CA THR A 187 9.16 -10.94 -3.96
C THR A 187 9.25 -9.73 -3.03
N THR A 188 9.13 -9.92 -1.70
CA THR A 188 9.27 -8.82 -0.74
C THR A 188 10.65 -8.17 -0.81
N PHE A 189 11.70 -9.01 -0.79
CA PHE A 189 13.09 -8.53 -0.85
C PHE A 189 13.36 -7.79 -2.15
N GLY A 190 13.02 -8.38 -3.31
CA GLY A 190 13.26 -7.78 -4.62
C GLY A 190 12.49 -6.48 -4.79
N TYR A 191 11.19 -6.47 -4.45
CA TYR A 191 10.37 -5.26 -4.50
C TYR A 191 10.98 -4.13 -3.67
N LYS A 192 11.27 -4.37 -2.38
CA LYS A 192 11.78 -3.33 -1.49
C LYS A 192 13.20 -2.89 -1.85
N SER A 193 14.09 -3.83 -2.23
CA SER A 193 15.47 -3.47 -2.62
C SER A 193 15.50 -2.63 -3.90
N PHE A 194 14.74 -3.02 -4.94
CA PHE A 194 14.70 -2.23 -6.15
C PHE A 194 13.91 -0.91 -5.97
N SER A 195 12.91 -0.86 -5.10
CA SER A 195 12.26 0.41 -4.74
C SER A 195 13.23 1.36 -4.04
N ALA A 196 14.05 0.87 -3.11
CA ALA A 196 15.08 1.69 -2.47
C ALA A 196 16.09 2.23 -3.48
N ILE A 197 16.54 1.40 -4.43
CA ILE A 197 17.45 1.83 -5.51
C ILE A 197 16.80 2.93 -6.35
N TRP A 198 15.54 2.73 -6.78
CA TRP A 198 14.83 3.73 -7.57
C TRP A 198 14.58 5.02 -6.81
N LEU A 199 14.23 4.96 -5.52
CA LEU A 199 14.09 6.15 -4.67
C LEU A 199 15.40 6.94 -4.61
N LEU A 200 16.55 6.26 -4.47
CA LEU A 200 17.85 6.93 -4.50
C LEU A 200 18.19 7.54 -5.88
N LEU A 201 17.86 6.85 -6.97
CA LEU A 201 18.08 7.37 -8.32
C LEU A 201 17.15 8.54 -8.66
N LEU A 202 15.91 8.51 -8.18
CA LEU A 202 14.93 9.59 -8.37
C LEU A 202 15.18 10.79 -7.46
N TRP A 203 15.85 10.60 -6.32
CA TRP A 203 16.10 11.66 -5.34
C TRP A 203 16.76 12.93 -5.93
N PRO A 204 17.90 12.86 -6.64
CA PRO A 204 18.50 14.04 -7.24
C PRO A 204 17.61 14.65 -8.35
N ILE A 205 16.85 13.83 -9.08
CA ILE A 205 15.95 14.30 -10.13
C ILE A 205 14.80 15.11 -9.49
N VAL A 206 14.16 14.56 -8.46
CA VAL A 206 13.08 15.27 -7.76
C VAL A 206 13.62 16.53 -7.06
N GLY A 207 14.82 16.45 -6.47
CA GLY A 207 15.50 17.59 -5.85
C GLY A 207 15.85 18.71 -6.83
N PHE A 208 16.10 18.38 -8.10
CA PHE A 208 16.30 19.38 -9.14
C PHE A 208 15.05 20.20 -9.46
N PHE A 209 13.85 19.56 -9.43
CA PHE A 209 12.58 20.23 -9.73
C PHE A 209 11.89 20.79 -8.47
N ILE A 210 12.09 20.17 -7.30
CA ILE A 210 11.41 20.52 -6.06
C ILE A 210 12.44 20.89 -5.00
N HIS A 211 12.52 22.20 -4.66
CA HIS A 211 13.49 22.73 -3.70
C HIS A 211 12.91 22.85 -2.28
N LYS A 212 11.92 22.02 -1.90
CA LYS A 212 11.28 22.06 -0.59
C LYS A 212 11.93 21.03 0.36
N PRO A 213 12.58 21.45 1.46
CA PRO A 213 13.26 20.54 2.39
C PRO A 213 12.34 19.46 2.99
N ASN A 214 11.07 19.80 3.25
CA ASN A 214 10.08 18.84 3.74
C ASN A 214 9.71 17.74 2.73
N ILE A 215 10.13 17.88 1.46
CA ILE A 215 9.94 16.86 0.43
C ILE A 215 11.24 16.09 0.19
N VAL A 216 12.33 16.82 -0.15
CA VAL A 216 13.53 16.22 -0.75
C VAL A 216 14.69 16.00 0.23
N ARG A 217 14.59 16.46 1.48
CA ARG A 217 15.66 16.20 2.44
C ARG A 217 15.83 14.68 2.63
N LEU A 218 17.06 14.21 2.62
CA LEU A 218 17.46 12.84 2.94
C LEU A 218 18.68 12.93 3.85
N SER A 219 18.44 13.04 5.15
CA SER A 219 19.47 13.23 6.17
C SER A 219 19.69 11.93 6.95
N ILE A 220 20.92 11.69 7.36
CA ILE A 220 21.28 10.63 8.33
C ILE A 220 21.44 11.17 9.76
N SER A 221 21.38 12.51 9.93
CA SER A 221 21.61 13.18 11.20
C SER A 221 20.30 13.31 11.99
N PHE A 222 19.81 12.20 12.53
CA PHE A 222 18.66 12.15 13.43
C PHE A 222 19.07 11.76 14.85
N PRO A 223 18.26 12.14 15.87
CA PRO A 223 18.35 11.53 17.18
C PRO A 223 18.26 9.99 17.08
N SER A 224 19.10 9.28 17.83
CA SER A 224 19.18 7.81 17.77
C SER A 224 17.83 7.10 17.94
N GLN A 225 16.93 7.68 18.75
CA GLN A 225 15.57 7.19 18.95
C GLN A 225 14.73 7.16 17.67
N TYR A 226 14.96 8.05 16.70
CA TYR A 226 14.20 8.07 15.44
C TYR A 226 14.55 6.87 14.56
N TRP A 227 15.80 6.41 14.59
CA TRP A 227 16.19 5.18 13.90
C TRP A 227 15.49 3.96 14.45
N PHE A 228 15.34 3.91 15.78
CA PHE A 228 14.59 2.83 16.43
C PHE A 228 13.10 2.88 16.06
N TYR A 229 12.48 4.05 16.04
CA TYR A 229 11.08 4.19 15.60
C TYR A 229 10.91 3.82 14.13
N LEU A 230 11.80 4.25 13.24
CA LEU A 230 11.79 3.88 11.82
C LEU A 230 11.96 2.38 11.62
N LEU A 231 12.80 1.72 12.41
CA LEU A 231 12.99 0.27 12.36
C LEU A 231 11.72 -0.48 12.78
N ILE A 232 11.09 -0.08 13.89
CA ILE A 232 9.81 -0.66 14.33
C ILE A 232 8.73 -0.46 13.25
N PHE A 233 8.64 0.73 12.72
CA PHE A 233 7.71 1.06 11.66
C PHE A 233 7.97 0.23 10.39
N ALA A 234 9.22 0.07 10.00
CA ALA A 234 9.59 -0.78 8.86
C ALA A 234 9.14 -2.24 9.07
N VAL A 235 9.26 -2.77 10.30
CA VAL A 235 8.83 -4.14 10.61
C VAL A 235 7.32 -4.26 10.60
N ILE A 236 6.61 -3.41 11.34
CA ILE A 236 5.16 -3.54 11.56
C ILE A 236 4.36 -3.11 10.33
N SER A 237 4.76 -2.01 9.68
CA SER A 237 3.98 -1.39 8.59
C SER A 237 4.46 -1.81 7.19
N ALA A 238 5.67 -2.32 7.04
CA ALA A 238 6.22 -2.68 5.75
C ALA A 238 6.65 -4.15 5.64
N LEU A 239 7.46 -4.69 6.55
CA LEU A 239 7.97 -6.06 6.42
C LEU A 239 6.86 -7.09 6.59
N VAL A 240 6.23 -7.11 7.77
CA VAL A 240 5.23 -8.14 8.13
C VAL A 240 4.03 -8.12 7.18
N PRO A 241 3.38 -6.98 6.92
CA PRO A 241 2.24 -6.95 6.01
C PRO A 241 2.60 -7.33 4.57
N HIS A 242 3.78 -6.96 4.06
CA HIS A 242 4.19 -7.37 2.73
C HIS A 242 4.45 -8.89 2.63
N LEU A 243 5.01 -9.53 3.65
CA LEU A 243 5.16 -10.98 3.68
C LEU A 243 3.81 -11.69 3.64
N PHE A 244 2.83 -11.23 4.43
CA PHE A 244 1.46 -11.75 4.40
C PHE A 244 0.80 -11.48 3.04
N PHE A 245 0.86 -10.25 2.55
CA PHE A 245 0.29 -9.88 1.26
C PHE A 245 0.83 -10.73 0.12
N TYR A 246 2.15 -10.83 -0.03
CA TYR A 246 2.75 -11.61 -1.12
C TYR A 246 2.53 -13.11 -0.97
N ARG A 247 2.31 -13.60 0.23
CA ARG A 247 1.89 -14.98 0.42
C ARG A 247 0.46 -15.20 -0.06
N GLY A 248 -0.46 -14.33 0.32
CA GLY A 248 -1.89 -14.44 -0.05
C GLY A 248 -2.14 -14.20 -1.53
N ILE A 249 -1.56 -13.13 -2.10
CA ILE A 249 -1.80 -12.70 -3.49
C ILE A 249 -1.34 -13.75 -4.53
N GLN A 250 -0.53 -14.72 -4.14
CA GLN A 250 -0.13 -15.81 -5.04
C GLN A 250 -1.33 -16.59 -5.57
N LYS A 251 -2.43 -16.69 -4.83
CA LYS A 251 -3.61 -17.46 -5.19
C LYS A 251 -4.90 -16.65 -5.24
N VAL A 252 -4.89 -15.43 -4.69
CA VAL A 252 -6.03 -14.51 -4.71
C VAL A 252 -6.01 -13.70 -6.00
N HIS A 253 -7.15 -13.52 -6.64
CA HIS A 253 -7.29 -12.63 -7.80
C HIS A 253 -6.90 -11.20 -7.44
N ALA A 254 -6.27 -10.48 -8.39
CA ALA A 254 -5.81 -9.12 -8.14
C ALA A 254 -6.98 -8.18 -7.81
N SER A 255 -8.10 -8.32 -8.52
CA SER A 255 -9.33 -7.55 -8.28
C SER A 255 -9.89 -7.75 -6.86
N ILE A 256 -9.91 -8.98 -6.37
CA ILE A 256 -10.36 -9.31 -5.01
C ILE A 256 -9.39 -8.74 -3.97
N ALA A 257 -8.09 -8.95 -4.16
CA ALA A 257 -7.07 -8.40 -3.27
C ALA A 257 -7.15 -6.87 -3.18
N GLY A 258 -7.42 -6.19 -4.30
CA GLY A 258 -7.62 -4.76 -4.34
C GLY A 258 -8.81 -4.29 -3.48
N ILE A 259 -9.91 -5.05 -3.46
CA ILE A 259 -11.07 -4.75 -2.61
C ILE A 259 -10.75 -5.03 -1.13
N ILE A 260 -10.06 -6.13 -0.83
CA ILE A 260 -9.66 -6.47 0.55
C ILE A 260 -8.74 -5.39 1.14
N LEU A 261 -7.85 -4.80 0.35
CA LEU A 261 -6.97 -3.72 0.80
C LEU A 261 -7.72 -2.48 1.29
N LEU A 262 -9.01 -2.29 0.93
CA LEU A 262 -9.84 -1.23 1.49
C LEU A 262 -10.18 -1.41 2.99
N LEU A 263 -9.76 -2.51 3.61
CA LEU A 263 -9.74 -2.64 5.08
C LEU A 263 -8.68 -1.73 5.72
N GLU A 264 -7.67 -1.31 4.97
CA GLU A 264 -6.61 -0.40 5.45
C GLU A 264 -7.17 0.88 6.07
N PRO A 265 -8.00 1.71 5.40
CA PRO A 265 -8.55 2.91 5.99
C PRO A 265 -9.48 2.64 7.18
N VAL A 266 -10.16 1.49 7.21
CA VAL A 266 -10.98 1.09 8.36
C VAL A 266 -10.11 0.79 9.57
N SER A 267 -9.07 0.00 9.39
CA SER A 267 -8.13 -0.33 10.47
C SER A 267 -7.34 0.90 10.94
N ALA A 268 -6.94 1.79 10.03
CA ALA A 268 -6.31 3.07 10.37
C ALA A 268 -7.22 3.94 11.26
N ALA A 269 -8.50 4.02 10.94
CA ALA A 269 -9.47 4.79 11.72
C ALA A 269 -9.72 4.16 13.11
N ILE A 270 -9.79 2.84 13.20
CA ILE A 270 -9.90 2.12 14.49
C ILE A 270 -8.64 2.35 15.34
N LEU A 271 -7.45 2.23 14.75
CA LEU A 271 -6.21 2.51 15.44
C LEU A 271 -6.12 3.95 15.92
N ALA A 272 -6.57 4.91 15.12
CA ALA A 272 -6.63 6.31 15.51
C ALA A 272 -7.59 6.54 16.70
N ALA A 273 -8.72 5.87 16.73
CA ALA A 273 -9.65 5.93 17.87
C ALA A 273 -9.01 5.36 19.15
N ILE A 274 -8.31 4.23 19.06
CA ILE A 274 -7.68 3.57 20.22
C ILE A 274 -6.45 4.34 20.71
N LEU A 275 -5.54 4.72 19.81
CA LEU A 275 -4.24 5.31 20.16
C LEU A 275 -4.31 6.80 20.47
N PHE A 276 -5.23 7.52 19.81
CA PHE A 276 -5.33 8.98 19.92
C PHE A 276 -6.66 9.44 20.52
N ALA A 277 -7.45 8.52 21.09
CA ALA A 277 -8.77 8.79 21.68
C ALA A 277 -9.71 9.56 20.76
N GLN A 278 -9.62 9.35 19.44
CA GLN A 278 -10.50 9.99 18.47
C GLN A 278 -11.92 9.44 18.60
N ALA A 279 -12.92 10.33 18.57
CA ALA A 279 -14.31 9.93 18.71
C ALA A 279 -14.77 9.03 17.54
N ILE A 280 -15.38 7.91 17.86
CA ILE A 280 -16.02 7.03 16.87
C ILE A 280 -17.30 7.72 16.40
N SER A 281 -17.28 8.26 15.19
CA SER A 281 -18.42 8.95 14.60
C SER A 281 -19.36 7.97 13.86
N PHE A 282 -20.62 8.39 13.70
CA PHE A 282 -21.59 7.63 12.89
C PHE A 282 -21.05 7.34 11.46
N ASN A 283 -20.37 8.30 10.86
CA ASN A 283 -19.76 8.13 9.53
C ASN A 283 -18.66 7.06 9.50
N LEU A 284 -17.87 6.94 10.58
CA LEU A 284 -16.88 5.88 10.70
C LEU A 284 -17.54 4.50 10.75
N ILE A 285 -18.62 4.38 11.52
CA ILE A 285 -19.38 3.11 11.63
C ILE A 285 -20.03 2.76 10.29
N SER A 286 -20.76 3.70 9.68
CA SER A 286 -21.48 3.45 8.42
C SER A 286 -20.54 3.20 7.24
N GLY A 287 -19.48 4.01 7.10
CA GLY A 287 -18.45 3.82 6.07
C GLY A 287 -17.69 2.52 6.25
N GLY A 288 -17.28 2.21 7.48
CA GLY A 288 -16.63 0.94 7.81
C GLY A 288 -17.51 -0.27 7.54
N ALA A 289 -18.82 -0.21 7.88
CA ALA A 289 -19.78 -1.28 7.60
C ALA A 289 -19.93 -1.54 6.10
N LEU A 290 -20.01 -0.48 5.27
CA LEU A 290 -20.07 -0.62 3.80
C LEU A 290 -18.81 -1.29 3.25
N ILE A 291 -17.62 -0.92 3.73
CA ILE A 291 -16.36 -1.53 3.31
C ILE A 291 -16.30 -3.00 3.75
N LEU A 292 -16.67 -3.32 4.99
CA LEU A 292 -16.73 -4.69 5.48
C LEU A 292 -17.72 -5.54 4.68
N PHE A 293 -18.89 -5.00 4.35
CA PHE A 293 -19.87 -5.69 3.53
C PHE A 293 -19.39 -5.91 2.10
N SER A 294 -18.70 -4.94 1.51
CA SER A 294 -18.07 -5.12 0.19
C SER A 294 -17.05 -6.26 0.18
N ASN A 295 -16.23 -6.34 1.23
CA ASN A 295 -15.27 -7.44 1.41
C ASN A 295 -15.98 -8.80 1.56
N TYR A 296 -17.06 -8.85 2.34
CA TYR A 296 -17.88 -10.06 2.47
C TYR A 296 -18.39 -10.56 1.12
N LEU A 297 -18.88 -9.67 0.25
CA LEU A 297 -19.38 -10.04 -1.07
C LEU A 297 -18.34 -10.73 -1.94
N VAL A 298 -17.08 -10.24 -1.95
CA VAL A 298 -16.01 -10.81 -2.79
C VAL A 298 -15.38 -12.06 -2.19
N LEU A 299 -15.32 -12.17 -0.86
CA LEU A 299 -14.80 -13.36 -0.18
C LEU A 299 -15.72 -14.59 -0.37
N HIS A 300 -17.02 -14.38 -0.62
CA HIS A 300 -18.01 -15.41 -0.86
C HIS A 300 -18.41 -15.52 -2.36
N GLU A 301 -17.62 -14.93 -3.25
CA GLU A 301 -17.79 -15.11 -4.69
C GLU A 301 -17.25 -16.49 -5.08
N LYS A 302 -18.19 -17.40 -5.48
CA LYS A 302 -17.86 -18.75 -5.98
C LYS A 302 -17.51 -18.71 -7.47
#